data_06457979d4416dfa7fdfb8012e2ba0dd
#
_entry.id   06457979d4416dfa7fdfb8012e2ba0dd
#
_cell.length_a   1.000
_cell.length_b   1.000
_cell.length_c   1.000
_cell.angle_alpha   90.00
_cell.angle_beta   90.00
_cell.angle_gamma   90.00
#
_symmetry.space_group_name_H-M   'P 1'
#
loop_
_entity.id
_entity.type
_entity.pdbx_description
1 polymer ?
#
loop_
_entity_poly.entity_id
_entity_poly.type
_entity_poly.pdbx_seq_one_letter_code
_entity_poly.pdbx_strand_id
1 'polypeptide(L)'
;MENQRRVLWGRLWKVLVFVGVLIAGLAIRFDFYYDLNDDTAIRDILSGRYTGEPSGYCIQMLYPLGWLIAVAYRAIRKISWYGLFLCLCQFGVLALIAWRLMALAKKTWMQILLLILEGVLVLGLMGRELVIVQYSITSGMCMMGAVFWYLTTPVNQKPAPYLRRNLVAVFLVLLSFMLRTEVCMMLMPFLLLAGLSQWAKEKKPFEGTNVRKYMLVIGSALLGILVLYSLDSFAYRSTEWTSFRSFFDARTNLYDFYGIPDYDRNLEFYQSIGLSRESYTLLQNYNFALDDSIDESLLMRIAAYQKEQAGEQNGLYKIGGFVCKNSPKEALWLYKQHLLTFQSGVKMCILLAAYLLYFLLASGRRKSGCGWRMTLLVAIRSMLWMYLYMVDRALNRVTTPLLITEFALLSAWIIQEVFEMEGTESISSIQIMKKAGAISLLLLCGLTGTVINMDSTGQEYEMREEANARWNALTSYCRADEEHYYSIDVYSSTSYHGVPYSDKLFEKSDNLYCNYDICGGWAAKSPLTRTKQLKSGIKGLEEALLTGEALFVAKPDSDLTWLSEYYNSRGKTTELKAIDEIEMADGTIAFIVYRLQ
;
A
#
# COMPACT_ATOMS: atom_id res chain seq x y z
N MET A 1 -12.39 -42.60 -2.24
CA MET A 1 -12.84 -41.28 -2.66
C MET A 1 -13.66 -40.57 -1.59
N GLU A 2 -14.63 -41.22 -0.97
CA GLU A 2 -15.50 -40.60 0.03
C GLU A 2 -14.76 -40.09 1.28
N ASN A 3 -13.82 -40.86 1.82
CA ASN A 3 -13.02 -40.46 2.98
C ASN A 3 -12.12 -39.26 2.70
N GLN A 4 -11.57 -39.14 1.48
CA GLN A 4 -10.82 -37.94 1.06
C GLN A 4 -11.70 -36.71 0.94
N ARG A 5 -12.93 -36.86 0.42
CA ARG A 5 -13.92 -35.75 0.36
C ARG A 5 -14.29 -35.29 1.75
N ARG A 6 -14.58 -36.19 2.71
CA ARG A 6 -14.88 -35.83 4.10
C ARG A 6 -13.76 -35.05 4.78
N VAL A 7 -12.50 -35.45 4.57
CA VAL A 7 -11.33 -34.73 5.09
C VAL A 7 -11.20 -33.33 4.48
N LEU A 8 -11.40 -33.21 3.17
CA LEU A 8 -11.36 -31.90 2.48
C LEU A 8 -12.47 -30.96 2.96
N TRP A 9 -13.71 -31.45 3.05
CA TRP A 9 -14.85 -30.69 3.56
C TRP A 9 -14.64 -30.26 5.02
N GLY A 10 -14.11 -31.17 5.87
CA GLY A 10 -13.80 -30.84 7.26
C GLY A 10 -12.72 -29.74 7.40
N ARG A 11 -11.74 -29.70 6.49
CA ARG A 11 -10.76 -28.60 6.45
C ARG A 11 -11.39 -27.31 5.99
N LEU A 12 -12.14 -27.35 4.88
CA LEU A 12 -12.80 -26.16 4.33
C LEU A 12 -13.70 -25.50 5.37
N TRP A 13 -14.51 -26.29 6.06
CA TRP A 13 -15.38 -25.79 7.12
C TRP A 13 -14.62 -25.07 8.24
N LYS A 14 -13.52 -25.67 8.73
CA LYS A 14 -12.69 -25.07 9.77
C LYS A 14 -12.06 -23.75 9.34
N VAL A 15 -11.60 -23.65 8.07
CA VAL A 15 -11.08 -22.39 7.50
C VAL A 15 -12.17 -21.33 7.42
N LEU A 16 -13.35 -21.70 6.92
CA LEU A 16 -14.48 -20.77 6.81
C LEU A 16 -14.92 -20.26 8.18
N VAL A 17 -14.98 -21.16 9.18
CA VAL A 17 -15.30 -20.78 10.56
C VAL A 17 -14.23 -19.86 11.14
N PHE A 18 -12.95 -20.17 10.95
CA PHE A 18 -11.84 -19.33 11.42
C PHE A 18 -11.89 -17.92 10.84
N VAL A 19 -12.01 -17.81 9.51
CA VAL A 19 -12.10 -16.51 8.83
C VAL A 19 -13.38 -15.78 9.22
N GLY A 20 -14.51 -16.50 9.30
CA GLY A 20 -15.79 -15.93 9.72
C GLY A 20 -15.76 -15.37 11.15
N VAL A 21 -15.12 -16.08 12.10
CA VAL A 21 -14.92 -15.61 13.47
C VAL A 21 -14.01 -14.37 13.50
N LEU A 22 -12.94 -14.36 12.70
CA LEU A 22 -12.03 -13.22 12.62
C LEU A 22 -12.74 -11.98 12.07
N ILE A 23 -13.46 -12.12 10.95
CA ILE A 23 -14.25 -11.02 10.36
C ILE A 23 -15.32 -10.54 11.34
N ALA A 24 -16.11 -11.46 11.92
CA ALA A 24 -17.17 -11.09 12.85
C ALA A 24 -16.62 -10.40 14.09
N GLY A 25 -15.51 -10.89 14.66
CA GLY A 25 -14.85 -10.28 15.83
C GLY A 25 -14.37 -8.85 15.56
N LEU A 26 -13.83 -8.60 14.36
CA LEU A 26 -13.44 -7.25 13.96
C LEU A 26 -14.66 -6.36 13.66
N ALA A 27 -15.65 -6.87 12.92
CA ALA A 27 -16.84 -6.11 12.50
C ALA A 27 -17.81 -5.76 13.65
N ILE A 28 -17.78 -6.51 14.78
CA ILE A 28 -18.55 -6.16 15.98
C ILE A 28 -18.00 -4.89 16.64
N ARG A 29 -16.70 -4.66 16.53
CA ARG A 29 -16.03 -3.55 17.23
C ARG A 29 -15.73 -2.37 16.32
N PHE A 30 -15.51 -2.58 15.02
CA PHE A 30 -15.04 -1.58 14.07
C PHE A 30 -15.83 -1.62 12.77
N ASP A 31 -16.09 -0.46 12.18
CA ASP A 31 -16.31 -0.34 10.75
C ASP A 31 -14.97 -0.47 10.00
N PHE A 32 -15.05 -0.83 8.73
CA PHE A 32 -13.88 -0.91 7.86
C PHE A 32 -13.71 0.41 7.11
N TYR A 33 -12.51 1.00 7.19
CA TYR A 33 -12.14 2.23 6.51
C TYR A 33 -11.04 2.01 5.48
N TYR A 34 -11.02 2.83 4.44
CA TYR A 34 -9.80 3.03 3.65
C TYR A 34 -8.76 3.75 4.52
N ASP A 35 -7.48 3.39 4.38
CA ASP A 35 -6.44 4.01 5.22
C ASP A 35 -6.15 5.46 4.82
N LEU A 36 -6.07 5.72 3.51
CA LEU A 36 -5.68 7.01 2.95
C LEU A 36 -6.68 7.51 1.91
N ASN A 37 -6.61 8.81 1.63
CA ASN A 37 -7.32 9.45 0.54
C ASN A 37 -6.99 8.85 -0.83
N ASP A 38 -5.81 8.26 -1.02
CA ASP A 38 -5.43 7.53 -2.24
C ASP A 38 -6.42 6.39 -2.54
N ASP A 39 -6.75 5.57 -1.54
CA ASP A 39 -7.68 4.45 -1.69
C ASP A 39 -9.10 4.94 -1.99
N THR A 40 -9.51 6.05 -1.37
CA THR A 40 -10.81 6.69 -1.64
C THR A 40 -10.87 7.20 -3.09
N ALA A 41 -9.82 7.88 -3.57
CA ALA A 41 -9.76 8.35 -4.95
C ALA A 41 -9.74 7.20 -5.97
N ILE A 42 -9.03 6.11 -5.69
CA ILE A 42 -9.07 4.88 -6.50
C ILE A 42 -10.50 4.33 -6.56
N ARG A 43 -11.18 4.20 -5.40
CA ARG A 43 -12.56 3.76 -5.33
C ARG A 43 -13.48 4.64 -6.18
N ASP A 44 -13.33 5.98 -6.10
CA ASP A 44 -14.15 6.93 -6.83
C ASP A 44 -13.98 6.81 -8.35
N ILE A 45 -12.76 6.60 -8.82
CA ILE A 45 -12.48 6.33 -10.23
C ILE A 45 -13.11 5.01 -10.67
N LEU A 46 -12.86 3.93 -9.92
CA LEU A 46 -13.35 2.59 -10.25
C LEU A 46 -14.88 2.49 -10.23
N SER A 47 -15.53 3.15 -9.28
CA SER A 47 -16.99 3.13 -9.12
C SER A 47 -17.72 4.04 -10.09
N GLY A 48 -17.03 5.00 -10.71
CA GLY A 48 -17.62 6.03 -11.56
C GLY A 48 -18.03 7.29 -10.81
N ARG A 49 -17.85 7.37 -9.50
CA ARG A 49 -18.12 8.57 -8.71
C ARG A 49 -17.27 9.76 -9.16
N TYR A 50 -16.06 9.51 -9.66
CA TYR A 50 -15.12 10.55 -10.10
C TYR A 50 -15.55 11.23 -11.41
N THR A 51 -15.95 10.45 -12.42
CA THR A 51 -16.28 10.98 -13.76
C THR A 51 -17.72 10.72 -14.21
N GLY A 52 -18.55 10.11 -13.37
CA GLY A 52 -19.90 9.64 -13.71
C GLY A 52 -19.94 8.24 -14.33
N GLU A 53 -18.79 7.69 -14.76
CA GLU A 53 -18.67 6.37 -15.38
C GLU A 53 -17.52 5.56 -14.76
N PRO A 54 -17.74 4.26 -14.39
CA PRO A 54 -16.70 3.39 -13.87
C PRO A 54 -15.51 3.28 -14.83
N SER A 55 -14.30 3.54 -14.33
CA SER A 55 -13.07 3.57 -15.12
C SER A 55 -12.00 2.70 -14.50
N GLY A 56 -11.25 1.95 -15.33
CA GLY A 56 -10.09 1.18 -14.90
C GLY A 56 -8.77 1.97 -14.86
N TYR A 57 -8.79 3.22 -15.27
CA TYR A 57 -7.59 4.09 -15.35
C TYR A 57 -7.24 4.71 -14.00
N CYS A 58 -6.99 3.88 -12.98
CA CYS A 58 -6.71 4.36 -11.63
C CYS A 58 -5.23 4.62 -11.32
N ILE A 59 -4.33 4.51 -12.28
CA ILE A 59 -2.89 4.89 -12.25
C ILE A 59 -2.08 4.16 -11.16
N GLN A 60 -2.58 4.10 -9.94
CA GLN A 60 -1.90 3.51 -8.78
C GLN A 60 -1.86 1.98 -8.80
N MET A 61 -2.74 1.34 -9.56
CA MET A 61 -2.74 -0.10 -9.83
C MET A 61 -2.80 -0.37 -11.33
N LEU A 62 -2.41 -1.56 -11.77
CA LEU A 62 -2.42 -1.89 -13.19
C LEU A 62 -3.82 -1.90 -13.77
N TYR A 63 -3.96 -1.36 -14.97
CA TYR A 63 -5.23 -1.27 -15.71
C TYR A 63 -6.03 -2.57 -15.78
N PRO A 64 -5.45 -3.78 -16.03
CA PRO A 64 -6.25 -5.01 -16.08
C PRO A 64 -7.05 -5.26 -14.80
N LEU A 65 -6.48 -4.99 -13.63
CA LEU A 65 -7.19 -5.13 -12.36
C LEU A 65 -8.25 -4.04 -12.19
N GLY A 66 -7.89 -2.79 -12.45
CA GLY A 66 -8.82 -1.67 -12.42
C GLY A 66 -10.01 -1.89 -13.34
N TRP A 67 -9.77 -2.38 -14.57
CA TRP A 67 -10.82 -2.71 -15.52
C TRP A 67 -11.77 -3.79 -15.01
N LEU A 68 -11.25 -4.88 -14.42
CA LEU A 68 -12.10 -5.95 -13.85
C LEU A 68 -13.02 -5.42 -12.76
N ILE A 69 -12.51 -4.58 -11.86
CA ILE A 69 -13.30 -3.99 -10.77
C ILE A 69 -14.31 -2.98 -11.33
N ALA A 70 -13.93 -2.16 -12.31
CA ALA A 70 -14.83 -1.22 -12.97
C ALA A 70 -15.97 -1.94 -13.71
N VAL A 71 -15.72 -3.09 -14.35
CA VAL A 71 -16.76 -3.94 -14.95
C VAL A 71 -17.74 -4.44 -13.89
N ALA A 72 -17.26 -4.85 -12.71
CA ALA A 72 -18.14 -5.26 -11.62
C ALA A 72 -19.02 -4.10 -11.13
N TYR A 73 -18.51 -2.88 -11.04
CA TYR A 73 -19.30 -1.67 -10.75
C TYR A 73 -20.32 -1.35 -11.85
N ARG A 74 -19.99 -1.55 -13.13
CA ARG A 74 -20.94 -1.39 -14.23
C ARG A 74 -22.09 -2.39 -14.14
N ALA A 75 -21.81 -3.63 -13.71
CA ALA A 75 -22.81 -4.68 -13.57
C ALA A 75 -23.74 -4.42 -12.37
N ILE A 76 -23.20 -4.09 -11.21
CA ILE A 76 -23.97 -3.86 -9.97
C ILE A 76 -23.37 -2.67 -9.23
N ARG A 77 -23.93 -1.48 -9.43
CA ARG A 77 -23.42 -0.21 -8.88
C ARG A 77 -23.48 -0.09 -7.35
N LYS A 78 -24.43 -0.78 -6.70
CA LYS A 78 -24.70 -0.65 -5.26
C LYS A 78 -23.71 -1.36 -4.35
N ILE A 79 -22.85 -2.22 -4.90
CA ILE A 79 -21.85 -2.98 -4.13
C ILE A 79 -20.53 -2.25 -4.16
N SER A 80 -19.89 -2.09 -2.99
CA SER A 80 -18.54 -1.55 -2.88
C SER A 80 -17.49 -2.59 -3.32
N TRP A 81 -17.38 -2.80 -4.65
CA TRP A 81 -16.55 -3.86 -5.21
C TRP A 81 -15.07 -3.71 -4.88
N TYR A 82 -14.56 -2.48 -4.82
CA TYR A 82 -13.16 -2.25 -4.48
C TYR A 82 -12.88 -2.64 -3.02
N GLY A 83 -13.69 -2.18 -2.07
CA GLY A 83 -13.57 -2.57 -0.66
C GLY A 83 -13.71 -4.07 -0.46
N LEU A 84 -14.73 -4.69 -1.11
CA LEU A 84 -14.93 -6.15 -1.08
C LEU A 84 -13.72 -6.89 -1.66
N PHE A 85 -13.15 -6.42 -2.77
CA PHE A 85 -11.97 -7.01 -3.39
C PHE A 85 -10.75 -6.97 -2.46
N LEU A 86 -10.46 -5.83 -1.81
CA LEU A 86 -9.36 -5.72 -0.86
C LEU A 86 -9.55 -6.68 0.33
N CYS A 87 -10.75 -6.73 0.92
CA CYS A 87 -11.06 -7.66 1.99
C CYS A 87 -10.93 -9.13 1.53
N LEU A 88 -11.42 -9.47 0.34
CA LEU A 88 -11.26 -10.82 -0.22
C LEU A 88 -9.79 -11.19 -0.41
N CYS A 89 -8.94 -10.26 -0.81
CA CYS A 89 -7.49 -10.50 -0.89
C CYS A 89 -6.90 -10.75 0.49
N GLN A 90 -7.17 -9.90 1.49
CA GLN A 90 -6.61 -10.01 2.82
C GLN A 90 -7.07 -11.29 3.53
N PHE A 91 -8.37 -11.47 3.70
CA PHE A 91 -8.92 -12.64 4.37
C PHE A 91 -8.74 -13.92 3.55
N GLY A 92 -8.69 -13.82 2.22
CA GLY A 92 -8.37 -14.93 1.32
C GLY A 92 -6.94 -15.44 1.51
N VAL A 93 -5.96 -14.55 1.68
CA VAL A 93 -4.57 -14.94 2.01
C VAL A 93 -4.51 -15.65 3.36
N LEU A 94 -5.19 -15.12 4.39
CA LEU A 94 -5.26 -15.77 5.70
C LEU A 94 -5.94 -17.16 5.60
N ALA A 95 -7.02 -17.27 4.84
CA ALA A 95 -7.65 -18.57 4.57
C ALA A 95 -6.71 -19.57 3.89
N LEU A 96 -5.88 -19.10 2.94
CA LEU A 96 -4.88 -19.95 2.27
C LEU A 96 -3.78 -20.42 3.23
N ILE A 97 -3.32 -19.55 4.15
CA ILE A 97 -2.35 -19.90 5.20
C ILE A 97 -2.97 -20.93 6.14
N ALA A 98 -4.17 -20.66 6.67
CA ALA A 98 -4.93 -21.58 7.53
C ALA A 98 -5.14 -22.95 6.85
N TRP A 99 -5.55 -22.97 5.60
CA TRP A 99 -5.69 -24.19 4.81
C TRP A 99 -4.39 -24.99 4.75
N ARG A 100 -3.27 -24.30 4.56
CA ARG A 100 -1.96 -24.92 4.46
C ARG A 100 -1.50 -25.48 5.80
N LEU A 101 -1.68 -24.73 6.90
CA LEU A 101 -1.38 -25.17 8.26
C LEU A 101 -2.15 -26.43 8.63
N MET A 102 -3.45 -26.48 8.37
CA MET A 102 -4.26 -27.66 8.62
C MET A 102 -3.90 -28.85 7.74
N ALA A 103 -3.36 -28.63 6.55
CA ALA A 103 -2.90 -29.72 5.69
C ALA A 103 -1.64 -30.40 6.24
N LEU A 104 -0.83 -29.69 7.03
CA LEU A 104 0.38 -30.21 7.68
C LEU A 104 0.08 -30.96 8.98
N ALA A 105 -0.91 -30.51 9.74
CA ALA A 105 -1.29 -31.12 11.01
C ALA A 105 -2.25 -32.31 10.83
N LYS A 106 -1.89 -33.48 11.37
CA LYS A 106 -2.71 -34.70 11.30
C LYS A 106 -3.82 -34.75 12.34
N LYS A 107 -3.57 -34.23 13.55
CA LYS A 107 -4.50 -34.27 14.69
C LYS A 107 -5.38 -33.03 14.74
N THR A 108 -6.68 -33.19 15.01
CA THR A 108 -7.66 -32.09 15.06
C THR A 108 -7.32 -31.03 16.10
N TRP A 109 -6.87 -31.42 17.30
CA TRP A 109 -6.50 -30.47 18.33
C TRP A 109 -5.30 -29.58 17.89
N MET A 110 -4.32 -30.16 17.15
CA MET A 110 -3.18 -29.41 16.60
C MET A 110 -3.63 -28.45 15.51
N GLN A 111 -4.62 -28.84 14.68
CA GLN A 111 -5.21 -27.93 13.69
C GLN A 111 -5.85 -26.72 14.36
N ILE A 112 -6.63 -26.95 15.43
CA ILE A 112 -7.28 -25.87 16.19
C ILE A 112 -6.22 -24.96 16.84
N LEU A 113 -5.19 -25.53 17.45
CA LEU A 113 -4.10 -24.76 18.05
C LEU A 113 -3.38 -23.89 17.04
N LEU A 114 -3.10 -24.40 15.83
CA LEU A 114 -2.46 -23.63 14.76
C LEU A 114 -3.36 -22.49 14.27
N LEU A 115 -4.68 -22.69 14.17
CA LEU A 115 -5.61 -21.61 13.82
C LEU A 115 -5.68 -20.52 14.90
N ILE A 116 -5.69 -20.89 16.18
CA ILE A 116 -5.65 -19.94 17.29
C ILE A 116 -4.33 -19.15 17.25
N LEU A 117 -3.20 -19.83 17.05
CA LEU A 117 -1.90 -19.20 16.92
C LEU A 117 -1.84 -18.24 15.73
N GLU A 118 -2.35 -18.66 14.57
CA GLU A 118 -2.46 -17.80 13.38
C GLU A 118 -3.30 -16.55 13.69
N GLY A 119 -4.49 -16.72 14.31
CA GLY A 119 -5.36 -15.60 14.66
C GLY A 119 -4.68 -14.60 15.60
N VAL A 120 -4.04 -15.06 16.66
CA VAL A 120 -3.31 -14.21 17.61
C VAL A 120 -2.16 -13.48 16.94
N LEU A 121 -1.36 -14.17 16.11
CA LEU A 121 -0.23 -13.55 15.43
C LEU A 121 -0.67 -12.57 14.34
N VAL A 122 -1.74 -12.88 13.62
CA VAL A 122 -2.32 -11.99 12.62
C VAL A 122 -2.85 -10.70 13.26
N LEU A 123 -3.64 -10.83 14.34
CA LEU A 123 -4.15 -9.65 15.06
C LEU A 123 -3.02 -8.84 15.71
N GLY A 124 -1.98 -9.51 16.24
CA GLY A 124 -0.82 -8.85 16.82
C GLY A 124 0.07 -8.14 15.79
N LEU A 125 0.17 -8.65 14.56
CA LEU A 125 1.00 -8.07 13.51
C LEU A 125 0.26 -7.05 12.64
N MET A 126 -1.01 -7.28 12.33
CA MET A 126 -1.75 -6.53 11.32
C MET A 126 -3.23 -6.32 11.66
N GLY A 127 -3.62 -6.38 12.94
CA GLY A 127 -5.02 -6.21 13.33
C GLY A 127 -5.60 -4.88 12.87
N ARG A 128 -4.83 -3.78 12.95
CA ARG A 128 -5.18 -2.46 12.42
C ARG A 128 -5.40 -2.51 10.90
N GLU A 129 -4.47 -3.12 10.18
CA GLU A 129 -4.46 -3.16 8.71
C GLU A 129 -5.59 -4.03 8.12
N LEU A 130 -6.21 -4.88 8.92
CA LEU A 130 -7.41 -5.64 8.52
C LEU A 130 -8.69 -4.79 8.59
N VAL A 131 -8.70 -3.75 9.41
CA VAL A 131 -9.86 -2.85 9.62
C VAL A 131 -9.66 -1.55 8.85
N ILE A 132 -8.46 -0.99 8.88
CA ILE A 132 -8.05 0.21 8.15
C ILE A 132 -7.25 -0.27 6.93
N VAL A 133 -7.96 -0.46 5.83
CA VAL A 133 -7.50 -1.21 4.67
C VAL A 133 -6.77 -0.33 3.68
N GLN A 134 -5.62 -0.78 3.21
CA GLN A 134 -4.78 -0.07 2.27
C GLN A 134 -4.27 -1.02 1.16
N TYR A 135 -4.36 -0.59 -0.10
CA TYR A 135 -4.03 -1.43 -1.27
C TYR A 135 -2.55 -1.88 -1.33
N SER A 136 -1.60 -1.05 -0.89
CA SER A 136 -0.18 -1.43 -0.86
C SER A 136 0.09 -2.49 0.22
N ILE A 137 -0.56 -2.39 1.40
CA ILE A 137 -0.46 -3.40 2.45
C ILE A 137 -1.12 -4.70 1.98
N THR A 138 -2.27 -4.61 1.29
CA THR A 138 -2.95 -5.77 0.68
C THR A 138 -2.06 -6.45 -0.37
N SER A 139 -1.32 -5.68 -1.18
CA SER A 139 -0.29 -6.21 -2.08
C SER A 139 0.80 -6.98 -1.32
N GLY A 140 1.28 -6.42 -0.19
CA GLY A 140 2.24 -7.08 0.70
C GLY A 140 1.69 -8.38 1.31
N MET A 141 0.41 -8.40 1.69
CA MET A 141 -0.24 -9.63 2.18
C MET A 141 -0.32 -10.72 1.11
N CYS A 142 -0.59 -10.35 -0.15
CA CYS A 142 -0.52 -11.31 -1.26
C CYS A 142 0.88 -11.90 -1.41
N MET A 143 1.93 -11.09 -1.32
CA MET A 143 3.32 -11.57 -1.35
C MET A 143 3.66 -12.43 -0.13
N MET A 144 3.22 -12.05 1.07
CA MET A 144 3.31 -12.85 2.30
C MET A 144 2.72 -14.25 2.09
N GLY A 145 1.51 -14.32 1.55
CA GLY A 145 0.83 -15.57 1.23
C GLY A 145 1.57 -16.39 0.18
N ALA A 146 2.12 -15.75 -0.86
CA ALA A 146 2.91 -16.40 -1.91
C ALA A 146 4.17 -17.05 -1.35
N VAL A 147 4.95 -16.33 -0.54
CA VAL A 147 6.17 -16.82 0.12
C VAL A 147 5.86 -18.00 1.03
N PHE A 148 4.82 -17.87 1.89
CA PHE A 148 4.41 -18.93 2.81
C PHE A 148 3.95 -20.18 2.07
N TRP A 149 3.07 -20.03 1.07
CA TRP A 149 2.58 -21.15 0.26
C TRP A 149 3.71 -21.88 -0.47
N TYR A 150 4.59 -21.12 -1.11
CA TYR A 150 5.72 -21.66 -1.86
C TYR A 150 6.66 -22.47 -0.96
N LEU A 151 7.07 -21.91 0.18
CA LEU A 151 7.96 -22.58 1.15
C LEU A 151 7.36 -23.84 1.75
N THR A 152 6.04 -23.87 1.99
CA THR A 152 5.38 -25.04 2.55
C THR A 152 4.99 -26.10 1.50
N THR A 153 5.28 -25.87 0.21
CA THR A 153 5.05 -26.85 -0.85
C THR A 153 6.16 -27.92 -0.85
N PRO A 154 5.82 -29.24 -0.79
CA PRO A 154 6.83 -30.30 -0.80
C PRO A 154 7.67 -30.28 -2.08
N VAL A 155 9.00 -30.45 -1.95
CA VAL A 155 9.95 -30.41 -3.07
C VAL A 155 10.01 -31.72 -3.88
N ASN A 156 9.77 -32.87 -3.24
CA ASN A 156 9.84 -34.19 -3.88
C ASN A 156 8.70 -34.45 -4.87
N GLN A 157 8.70 -33.73 -5.99
CA GLN A 157 7.66 -33.81 -7.01
C GLN A 157 8.24 -33.68 -8.41
N LYS A 158 7.53 -34.26 -9.39
CA LYS A 158 7.81 -34.02 -10.84
C LYS A 158 7.49 -32.56 -11.21
N PRO A 159 8.08 -32.03 -12.30
CA PRO A 159 7.92 -30.62 -12.69
C PRO A 159 6.46 -30.14 -12.83
N ALA A 160 5.61 -30.87 -13.55
CA ALA A 160 4.21 -30.45 -13.77
C ALA A 160 3.34 -30.44 -12.50
N PRO A 161 3.33 -31.49 -11.64
CA PRO A 161 2.66 -31.44 -10.35
C PRO A 161 3.18 -30.32 -9.43
N TYR A 162 4.50 -30.05 -9.44
CA TYR A 162 5.08 -28.98 -8.64
C TYR A 162 4.60 -27.60 -9.10
N LEU A 163 4.62 -27.33 -10.42
CA LEU A 163 4.04 -26.11 -10.98
C LEU A 163 2.57 -25.98 -10.59
N ARG A 164 1.73 -27.00 -10.80
CA ARG A 164 0.29 -26.94 -10.49
C ARG A 164 0.01 -26.61 -9.03
N ARG A 165 0.82 -27.10 -8.09
CA ARG A 165 0.69 -26.78 -6.65
C ARG A 165 1.13 -25.35 -6.33
N ASN A 166 2.07 -24.80 -7.08
CA ASN A 166 2.58 -23.45 -6.90
C ASN A 166 1.83 -22.39 -7.73
N LEU A 167 0.81 -22.77 -8.54
CA LEU A 167 -0.02 -21.79 -9.24
C LEU A 167 -0.69 -20.79 -8.28
N VAL A 168 -1.00 -21.20 -7.05
CA VAL A 168 -1.52 -20.30 -6.01
C VAL A 168 -0.48 -19.24 -5.66
N ALA A 169 0.79 -19.63 -5.47
CA ALA A 169 1.86 -18.66 -5.19
C ALA A 169 2.08 -17.73 -6.39
N VAL A 170 2.11 -18.27 -7.61
CA VAL A 170 2.22 -17.47 -8.85
C VAL A 170 1.05 -16.49 -8.96
N PHE A 171 -0.18 -16.94 -8.74
CA PHE A 171 -1.37 -16.07 -8.75
C PHE A 171 -1.27 -14.94 -7.73
N LEU A 172 -0.83 -15.22 -6.49
CA LEU A 172 -0.66 -14.21 -5.44
C LEU A 172 0.45 -13.20 -5.78
N VAL A 173 1.55 -13.63 -6.42
CA VAL A 173 2.58 -12.72 -6.94
C VAL A 173 2.02 -11.81 -8.02
N LEU A 174 1.25 -12.36 -8.97
CA LEU A 174 0.64 -11.57 -10.04
C LEU A 174 -0.42 -10.60 -9.48
N LEU A 175 -1.16 -11.01 -8.48
CA LEU A 175 -2.13 -10.16 -7.79
C LEU A 175 -1.44 -9.02 -7.03
N SER A 176 -0.35 -9.31 -6.31
CA SER A 176 0.50 -8.31 -5.68
C SER A 176 1.05 -7.31 -6.69
N PHE A 177 1.52 -7.79 -7.84
CA PHE A 177 2.03 -6.96 -8.93
C PHE A 177 0.96 -6.05 -9.53
N MET A 178 -0.26 -6.54 -9.71
CA MET A 178 -1.38 -5.73 -10.21
C MET A 178 -1.84 -4.67 -9.21
N LEU A 179 -1.86 -5.00 -7.91
CA LEU A 179 -2.26 -4.08 -6.84
C LEU A 179 -1.24 -2.94 -6.65
N ARG A 180 0.05 -3.29 -6.52
CA ARG A 180 1.13 -2.31 -6.35
C ARG A 180 2.45 -2.89 -6.81
N THR A 181 2.88 -2.48 -7.99
CA THR A 181 4.11 -2.97 -8.63
C THR A 181 5.35 -2.75 -7.77
N GLU A 182 5.48 -1.56 -7.17
CA GLU A 182 6.64 -1.19 -6.36
C GLU A 182 6.76 -2.05 -5.10
N VAL A 183 5.65 -2.35 -4.43
CA VAL A 183 5.62 -3.24 -3.26
C VAL A 183 5.98 -4.66 -3.67
N CYS A 184 5.40 -5.17 -4.75
CA CYS A 184 5.73 -6.50 -5.27
C CYS A 184 7.23 -6.61 -5.56
N MET A 185 7.81 -5.65 -6.29
CA MET A 185 9.23 -5.65 -6.66
C MET A 185 10.15 -5.53 -5.44
N MET A 186 9.80 -4.68 -4.46
CA MET A 186 10.53 -4.52 -3.21
C MET A 186 10.59 -5.83 -2.42
N LEU A 187 9.55 -6.65 -2.47
CA LEU A 187 9.46 -7.93 -1.74
C LEU A 187 10.05 -9.12 -2.51
N MET A 188 10.41 -8.96 -3.79
CA MET A 188 11.02 -10.04 -4.60
C MET A 188 12.26 -10.69 -3.95
N PRO A 189 13.17 -9.98 -3.25
CA PRO A 189 14.30 -10.61 -2.58
C PRO A 189 13.90 -11.68 -1.56
N PHE A 190 12.79 -11.52 -0.85
CA PHE A 190 12.27 -12.54 0.07
C PHE A 190 11.75 -13.77 -0.70
N LEU A 191 11.07 -13.56 -1.83
CA LEU A 191 10.61 -14.66 -2.69
C LEU A 191 11.80 -15.42 -3.32
N LEU A 192 12.84 -14.71 -3.74
CA LEU A 192 14.08 -15.33 -4.22
C LEU A 192 14.77 -16.16 -3.12
N LEU A 193 14.84 -15.65 -1.89
CA LEU A 193 15.37 -16.40 -0.75
C LEU A 193 14.52 -17.65 -0.45
N ALA A 194 13.20 -17.54 -0.58
CA ALA A 194 12.31 -18.69 -0.48
C ALA A 194 12.60 -19.72 -1.58
N GLY A 195 12.84 -19.27 -2.81
CA GLY A 195 13.26 -20.11 -3.95
C GLY A 195 14.56 -20.85 -3.69
N LEU A 196 15.57 -20.12 -3.25
CA LEU A 196 16.88 -20.68 -2.89
C LEU A 196 16.75 -21.71 -1.74
N SER A 197 15.91 -21.40 -0.75
CA SER A 197 15.66 -22.30 0.39
C SER A 197 15.02 -23.62 -0.04
N GLN A 198 14.10 -23.60 -1.00
CA GLN A 198 13.48 -24.81 -1.54
C GLN A 198 14.45 -25.58 -2.44
N TRP A 199 15.20 -24.87 -3.28
CA TRP A 199 16.19 -25.48 -4.16
C TRP A 199 17.31 -26.18 -3.38
N ALA A 200 17.79 -25.57 -2.31
CA ALA A 200 18.82 -26.16 -1.43
C ALA A 200 18.37 -27.47 -0.72
N LYS A 201 17.08 -27.77 -0.69
CA LYS A 201 16.55 -29.05 -0.17
C LYS A 201 16.61 -30.20 -1.15
N GLU A 202 16.85 -29.94 -2.42
CA GLU A 202 16.93 -30.98 -3.43
C GLU A 202 18.19 -31.84 -3.24
N LYS A 203 18.03 -33.17 -3.35
CA LYS A 203 19.18 -34.09 -3.27
C LYS A 203 20.18 -33.87 -4.39
N LYS A 204 19.69 -33.45 -5.56
CA LYS A 204 20.49 -33.17 -6.77
C LYS A 204 19.99 -31.84 -7.39
N PRO A 205 20.39 -30.67 -6.85
CA PRO A 205 19.83 -29.37 -7.27
C PRO A 205 19.99 -29.08 -8.77
N PHE A 206 21.09 -29.52 -9.38
CA PHE A 206 21.43 -29.24 -10.79
C PHE A 206 20.96 -30.35 -11.76
N GLU A 207 20.23 -31.36 -11.28
CA GLU A 207 19.61 -32.33 -12.17
C GLU A 207 18.56 -31.68 -13.07
N GLY A 208 18.54 -31.99 -14.37
CA GLY A 208 17.68 -31.31 -15.34
C GLY A 208 16.19 -31.30 -14.97
N THR A 209 15.68 -32.35 -14.31
CA THR A 209 14.31 -32.44 -13.80
C THR A 209 14.04 -31.41 -12.72
N ASN A 210 14.99 -31.19 -11.82
CA ASN A 210 14.87 -30.20 -10.74
C ASN A 210 15.02 -28.77 -11.27
N VAL A 211 16.00 -28.52 -12.12
CA VAL A 211 16.14 -27.22 -12.81
C VAL A 211 14.85 -26.86 -13.55
N ARG A 212 14.33 -27.79 -14.38
CA ARG A 212 13.08 -27.60 -15.13
C ARG A 212 11.89 -27.27 -14.20
N LYS A 213 11.81 -27.90 -13.02
CA LYS A 213 10.75 -27.69 -12.03
C LYS A 213 10.69 -26.23 -11.56
N TYR A 214 11.83 -25.67 -11.18
CA TYR A 214 11.92 -24.28 -10.71
C TYR A 214 11.76 -23.29 -11.86
N MET A 215 12.37 -23.58 -13.02
CA MET A 215 12.25 -22.73 -14.20
C MET A 215 10.81 -22.62 -14.70
N LEU A 216 9.98 -23.65 -14.57
CA LEU A 216 8.55 -23.58 -14.92
C LEU A 216 7.78 -22.64 -13.98
N VAL A 217 8.06 -22.64 -12.68
CA VAL A 217 7.40 -21.71 -11.72
C VAL A 217 7.85 -20.28 -11.98
N ILE A 218 9.15 -20.05 -12.08
CA ILE A 218 9.71 -18.70 -12.35
C ILE A 218 9.22 -18.20 -13.71
N GLY A 219 9.31 -19.03 -14.75
CA GLY A 219 8.88 -18.67 -16.10
C GLY A 219 7.39 -18.33 -16.18
N SER A 220 6.52 -19.06 -15.45
CA SER A 220 5.09 -18.75 -15.42
C SER A 220 4.81 -17.42 -14.71
N ALA A 221 5.54 -17.09 -13.62
CA ALA A 221 5.41 -15.79 -12.95
C ALA A 221 5.90 -14.65 -13.84
N LEU A 222 7.08 -14.79 -14.45
CA LEU A 222 7.64 -13.78 -15.36
C LEU A 222 6.77 -13.56 -16.61
N LEU A 223 6.26 -14.65 -17.21
CA LEU A 223 5.34 -14.53 -18.33
C LEU A 223 4.05 -13.80 -17.93
N GLY A 224 3.49 -14.14 -16.76
CA GLY A 224 2.31 -13.44 -16.23
C GLY A 224 2.58 -11.94 -16.00
N ILE A 225 3.70 -11.58 -15.39
CA ILE A 225 4.12 -10.19 -15.20
C ILE A 225 4.25 -9.47 -16.53
N LEU A 226 4.92 -10.10 -17.53
CA LEU A 226 5.10 -9.52 -18.85
C LEU A 226 3.76 -9.26 -19.56
N VAL A 227 2.85 -10.23 -19.50
CA VAL A 227 1.50 -10.08 -20.09
C VAL A 227 0.73 -8.95 -19.43
N LEU A 228 0.72 -8.90 -18.08
CA LEU A 228 0.00 -7.86 -17.34
C LEU A 228 0.58 -6.46 -17.60
N TYR A 229 1.90 -6.33 -17.62
CA TYR A 229 2.58 -5.09 -17.95
C TYR A 229 2.31 -4.65 -19.40
N SER A 230 2.29 -5.59 -20.35
CA SER A 230 1.97 -5.29 -21.75
C SER A 230 0.53 -4.82 -21.92
N LEU A 231 -0.43 -5.44 -21.21
CA LEU A 231 -1.83 -5.00 -21.21
C LEU A 231 -2.00 -3.61 -20.61
N ASP A 232 -1.30 -3.32 -19.51
CA ASP A 232 -1.28 -1.99 -18.90
C ASP A 232 -0.72 -0.94 -19.85
N SER A 233 0.46 -1.20 -20.42
CA SER A 233 1.11 -0.30 -21.39
C SER A 233 0.24 -0.07 -22.63
N PHE A 234 -0.45 -1.10 -23.10
CA PHE A 234 -1.39 -0.97 -24.22
C PHE A 234 -2.60 -0.08 -23.88
N ALA A 235 -3.14 -0.18 -22.67
CA ALA A 235 -4.26 0.63 -22.22
C ALA A 235 -3.90 2.13 -22.16
N TYR A 236 -2.70 2.45 -21.68
CA TYR A 236 -2.20 3.83 -21.52
C TYR A 236 -1.44 4.39 -22.75
N ARG A 237 -1.61 3.82 -23.96
CA ARG A 237 -0.84 4.18 -25.15
C ARG A 237 -1.27 5.47 -25.85
N SER A 238 -2.43 6.04 -25.52
CA SER A 238 -2.85 7.31 -26.16
C SER A 238 -1.90 8.45 -25.79
N THR A 239 -1.78 9.46 -26.66
CA THR A 239 -0.90 10.59 -26.44
C THR A 239 -1.20 11.30 -25.11
N GLU A 240 -2.48 11.50 -24.78
CA GLU A 240 -2.90 12.16 -23.55
C GLU A 240 -2.46 11.37 -22.30
N TRP A 241 -2.64 10.04 -22.31
CA TRP A 241 -2.20 9.20 -21.20
C TRP A 241 -0.68 9.07 -21.10
N THR A 242 0.02 9.04 -22.23
CA THR A 242 1.49 9.00 -22.23
C THR A 242 2.07 10.27 -21.66
N SER A 243 1.58 11.44 -22.09
CA SER A 243 1.98 12.74 -21.54
C SER A 243 1.66 12.83 -20.04
N PHE A 244 0.46 12.41 -19.64
CA PHE A 244 0.10 12.42 -18.24
C PHE A 244 1.00 11.48 -17.40
N ARG A 245 1.37 10.29 -17.89
CA ARG A 245 2.30 9.39 -17.16
C ARG A 245 3.67 10.04 -16.97
N SER A 246 4.19 10.73 -17.99
CA SER A 246 5.45 11.48 -17.86
C SER A 246 5.34 12.62 -16.85
N PHE A 247 4.21 13.35 -16.86
CA PHE A 247 3.90 14.35 -15.82
C PHE A 247 3.85 13.73 -14.42
N PHE A 248 3.15 12.62 -14.27
CA PHE A 248 3.02 11.89 -13.01
C PHE A 248 4.37 11.41 -12.47
N ASP A 249 5.24 10.87 -13.35
CA ASP A 249 6.58 10.40 -12.97
C ASP A 249 7.47 11.58 -12.55
N ALA A 250 7.46 12.69 -13.29
CA ALA A 250 8.21 13.89 -12.95
C ALA A 250 7.74 14.49 -11.60
N ARG A 251 6.41 14.60 -11.41
CA ARG A 251 5.81 15.01 -10.15
C ARG A 251 6.23 14.10 -9.00
N THR A 252 6.16 12.79 -9.18
CA THR A 252 6.55 11.81 -8.16
C THR A 252 8.03 11.95 -7.80
N ASN A 253 8.90 12.13 -8.79
CA ASN A 253 10.31 12.37 -8.55
C ASN A 253 10.55 13.63 -7.70
N LEU A 254 9.86 14.73 -8.01
CA LEU A 254 10.01 15.98 -7.26
C LEU A 254 9.48 15.89 -5.84
N TYR A 255 8.25 15.45 -5.65
CA TYR A 255 7.63 15.47 -4.32
C TYR A 255 8.07 14.31 -3.42
N ASP A 256 8.27 13.13 -4.00
CA ASP A 256 8.56 11.94 -3.22
C ASP A 256 10.07 11.70 -2.98
N PHE A 257 10.92 12.11 -3.95
CA PHE A 257 12.34 11.74 -3.91
C PHE A 257 13.31 12.92 -3.89
N TYR A 258 13.14 13.95 -4.75
CA TYR A 258 14.19 14.96 -4.94
C TYR A 258 13.94 16.23 -4.13
N GLY A 259 12.69 16.57 -3.87
CA GLY A 259 12.29 17.91 -3.42
C GLY A 259 12.29 18.92 -4.56
N ILE A 260 11.60 20.04 -4.36
CA ILE A 260 11.57 21.15 -5.29
C ILE A 260 12.73 22.09 -4.94
N PRO A 261 13.62 22.47 -5.88
CA PRO A 261 14.74 23.40 -5.61
C PRO A 261 14.23 24.74 -5.09
N ASP A 262 14.93 25.30 -4.11
CA ASP A 262 14.60 26.63 -3.58
C ASP A 262 14.64 27.71 -4.69
N TYR A 263 13.61 28.56 -4.75
CA TYR A 263 13.45 29.55 -5.82
C TYR A 263 14.57 30.59 -5.84
N ASP A 264 14.90 31.17 -4.69
CA ASP A 264 15.85 32.27 -4.59
C ASP A 264 17.29 31.81 -4.86
N ARG A 265 17.63 30.61 -4.41
CA ARG A 265 18.95 30.01 -4.68
C ARG A 265 19.14 29.58 -6.12
N ASN A 266 18.05 29.36 -6.87
CA ASN A 266 18.05 28.86 -8.23
C ASN A 266 17.31 29.81 -9.19
N LEU A 267 17.34 31.12 -8.91
CA LEU A 267 16.58 32.14 -9.63
C LEU A 267 16.86 32.13 -11.16
N GLU A 268 18.13 32.05 -11.57
CA GLU A 268 18.51 31.98 -12.99
C GLU A 268 17.91 30.77 -13.70
N PHE A 269 17.90 29.64 -13.05
CA PHE A 269 17.25 28.43 -13.57
C PHE A 269 15.76 28.64 -13.77
N TYR A 270 15.04 29.13 -12.76
CA TYR A 270 13.59 29.33 -12.84
C TYR A 270 13.21 30.39 -13.87
N GLN A 271 14.00 31.47 -13.99
CA GLN A 271 13.84 32.45 -15.06
C GLN A 271 14.05 31.83 -16.44
N SER A 272 15.05 30.97 -16.61
CA SER A 272 15.35 30.29 -17.87
C SER A 272 14.24 29.37 -18.36
N ILE A 273 13.44 28.82 -17.43
CA ILE A 273 12.30 27.96 -17.76
C ILE A 273 10.96 28.70 -17.74
N GLY A 274 10.98 30.02 -17.45
CA GLY A 274 9.79 30.86 -17.45
C GLY A 274 8.83 30.65 -16.29
N LEU A 275 9.30 30.07 -15.16
CA LEU A 275 8.46 29.86 -13.97
C LEU A 275 8.51 31.09 -13.06
N SER A 276 7.36 31.73 -12.83
CA SER A 276 7.23 32.84 -11.88
C SER A 276 7.31 32.37 -10.43
N ARG A 277 7.53 33.31 -9.49
CA ARG A 277 7.54 33.01 -8.05
C ARG A 277 6.17 32.50 -7.59
N GLU A 278 5.11 33.05 -8.11
CA GLU A 278 3.74 32.70 -7.74
C GLU A 278 3.38 31.29 -8.23
N SER A 279 3.74 30.94 -9.47
CA SER A 279 3.60 29.58 -10.00
C SER A 279 4.49 28.58 -9.24
N TYR A 280 5.69 29.00 -8.80
CA TYR A 280 6.51 28.19 -7.90
C TYR A 280 5.83 27.97 -6.54
N THR A 281 5.13 28.98 -6.00
CA THR A 281 4.35 28.82 -4.76
C THR A 281 3.24 27.77 -4.91
N LEU A 282 2.59 27.70 -6.09
CA LEU A 282 1.63 26.63 -6.40
C LEU A 282 2.26 25.23 -6.40
N LEU A 283 3.51 25.11 -6.82
CA LEU A 283 4.25 23.86 -6.69
C LEU A 283 4.55 23.55 -5.21
N GLN A 284 4.97 24.53 -4.41
CA GLN A 284 5.31 24.34 -3.00
C GLN A 284 4.11 23.94 -2.15
N ASN A 285 2.95 24.56 -2.36
CA ASN A 285 1.71 24.27 -1.64
C ASN A 285 0.85 23.17 -2.29
N TYR A 286 1.38 22.52 -3.35
CA TYR A 286 0.74 21.42 -4.05
C TYR A 286 -0.52 21.77 -4.86
N ASN A 287 -0.90 23.07 -4.98
CA ASN A 287 -2.08 23.53 -5.72
C ASN A 287 -1.81 23.76 -7.22
N PHE A 288 -0.88 23.01 -7.79
CA PHE A 288 -0.36 23.17 -9.15
C PHE A 288 -1.40 22.94 -10.28
N ALA A 289 -2.56 22.37 -9.96
CA ALA A 289 -3.61 22.19 -10.95
C ALA A 289 -4.25 23.52 -11.39
N LEU A 290 -4.08 24.59 -10.62
CA LEU A 290 -4.57 25.93 -10.94
C LEU A 290 -3.83 26.56 -12.12
N ASP A 291 -2.56 26.23 -12.33
CA ASP A 291 -1.71 26.82 -13.37
C ASP A 291 -1.49 25.84 -14.53
N ASP A 292 -2.06 26.14 -15.68
CA ASP A 292 -1.90 25.30 -16.88
C ASP A 292 -0.47 25.31 -17.43
N SER A 293 0.34 26.32 -17.09
CA SER A 293 1.76 26.37 -17.48
C SER A 293 2.63 25.35 -16.74
N ILE A 294 2.15 24.84 -15.61
CA ILE A 294 2.80 23.73 -14.88
C ILE A 294 2.45 22.41 -15.59
N ASP A 295 3.10 22.18 -16.70
CA ASP A 295 2.90 21.02 -17.57
C ASP A 295 3.97 19.93 -17.39
N GLU A 296 3.88 18.88 -18.20
CA GLU A 296 4.84 17.77 -18.24
C GLU A 296 6.28 18.28 -18.48
N SER A 297 6.46 19.16 -19.47
CA SER A 297 7.77 19.67 -19.88
C SER A 297 8.44 20.47 -18.75
N LEU A 298 7.67 21.29 -18.05
CA LEU A 298 8.16 22.08 -16.92
C LEU A 298 8.61 21.19 -15.77
N LEU A 299 7.76 20.24 -15.33
CA LEU A 299 8.12 19.34 -14.23
C LEU A 299 9.31 18.44 -14.58
N MET A 300 9.41 17.96 -15.81
CA MET A 300 10.56 17.18 -16.26
C MET A 300 11.87 18.00 -16.20
N ARG A 301 11.84 19.28 -16.60
CA ARG A 301 13.00 20.17 -16.50
C ARG A 301 13.43 20.40 -15.06
N ILE A 302 12.48 20.66 -14.16
CA ILE A 302 12.78 20.84 -12.73
C ILE A 302 13.35 19.56 -12.13
N ALA A 303 12.77 18.38 -12.43
CA ALA A 303 13.24 17.11 -11.96
C ALA A 303 14.65 16.77 -12.48
N ALA A 304 14.91 17.02 -13.76
CA ALA A 304 16.23 16.84 -14.36
C ALA A 304 17.28 17.74 -13.71
N TYR A 305 16.97 19.04 -13.57
CA TYR A 305 17.84 20.01 -12.91
C TYR A 305 18.18 19.57 -11.47
N GLN A 306 17.17 19.22 -10.67
CA GLN A 306 17.38 18.77 -9.30
C GLN A 306 18.23 17.49 -9.23
N LYS A 307 18.02 16.58 -10.16
CA LYS A 307 18.84 15.35 -10.27
C LYS A 307 20.30 15.66 -10.64
N GLU A 308 20.55 16.66 -11.49
CA GLU A 308 21.91 17.08 -11.86
C GLU A 308 22.62 17.79 -10.71
N GLN A 309 21.90 18.64 -9.99
CA GLN A 309 22.40 19.38 -8.84
C GLN A 309 22.57 18.53 -7.57
N ALA A 310 22.12 17.27 -7.58
CA ALA A 310 22.22 16.40 -6.41
C ALA A 310 23.70 16.20 -5.99
N GLY A 311 24.02 16.66 -4.79
CA GLY A 311 25.32 16.62 -4.13
C GLY A 311 25.18 17.01 -2.68
N GLU A 312 26.25 16.92 -1.90
CA GLU A 312 26.22 17.22 -0.46
C GLU A 312 25.75 18.65 -0.14
N GLN A 313 26.05 19.61 -1.01
CA GLN A 313 25.66 21.02 -0.83
C GLN A 313 24.14 21.25 -0.93
N ASN A 314 23.42 20.39 -1.67
CA ASN A 314 21.98 20.50 -1.89
C ASN A 314 21.17 19.54 -1.01
N GLY A 315 21.79 18.84 -0.04
CA GLY A 315 21.12 17.90 0.84
C GLY A 315 20.62 16.62 0.14
N LEU A 316 21.12 16.34 -1.08
CA LEU A 316 20.82 15.14 -1.85
C LEU A 316 22.11 14.40 -2.19
N TYR A 317 22.06 13.08 -2.20
CA TYR A 317 23.21 12.22 -2.47
C TYR A 317 22.97 11.40 -3.73
N LYS A 318 24.02 11.21 -4.55
CA LYS A 318 24.01 10.28 -5.69
C LYS A 318 24.77 9.00 -5.32
N ILE A 319 24.06 7.88 -5.33
CA ILE A 319 24.64 6.57 -5.03
C ILE A 319 24.22 5.58 -6.12
N GLY A 320 25.20 5.10 -6.90
CA GLY A 320 24.91 4.14 -7.98
C GLY A 320 23.87 4.60 -9.00
N GLY A 321 23.78 5.93 -9.25
CA GLY A 321 22.78 6.51 -10.16
C GLY A 321 21.41 6.84 -9.54
N PHE A 322 21.21 6.49 -8.26
CA PHE A 322 20.02 6.87 -7.50
C PHE A 322 20.26 8.16 -6.73
N VAL A 323 19.19 8.98 -6.62
CA VAL A 323 19.18 10.17 -5.76
C VAL A 323 18.57 9.77 -4.41
N CYS A 324 19.23 10.13 -3.34
CA CYS A 324 18.86 9.80 -1.96
C CYS A 324 18.80 11.08 -1.12
N LYS A 325 17.84 11.17 -0.19
CA LYS A 325 17.71 12.27 0.76
C LYS A 325 18.71 12.18 1.91
N ASN A 326 19.02 10.95 2.34
CA ASN A 326 19.97 10.71 3.43
C ASN A 326 21.25 10.04 2.92
N SER A 327 22.38 10.40 3.49
CA SER A 327 23.64 9.71 3.24
C SER A 327 23.59 8.27 3.76
N PRO A 328 24.44 7.35 3.28
CA PRO A 328 24.54 6.00 3.82
C PRO A 328 24.82 5.97 5.33
N LYS A 329 25.58 6.96 5.84
CA LYS A 329 25.90 7.08 7.26
C LYS A 329 24.66 7.47 8.09
N GLU A 330 23.89 8.44 7.63
CA GLU A 330 22.63 8.84 8.25
C GLU A 330 21.58 7.73 8.19
N ALA A 331 21.44 7.08 7.03
CA ALA A 331 20.54 5.94 6.88
C ALA A 331 20.91 4.79 7.83
N LEU A 332 22.21 4.51 8.00
CA LEU A 332 22.67 3.50 8.96
C LEU A 332 22.37 3.91 10.41
N TRP A 333 22.53 5.19 10.73
CA TRP A 333 22.17 5.71 12.05
C TRP A 333 20.67 5.58 12.32
N LEU A 334 19.82 5.97 11.37
CA LEU A 334 18.35 5.83 11.44
C LEU A 334 17.94 4.36 11.59
N TYR A 335 18.53 3.47 10.80
CA TYR A 335 18.28 2.03 10.92
C TYR A 335 18.68 1.47 12.27
N LYS A 336 19.84 1.87 12.80
CA LYS A 336 20.27 1.51 14.16
C LYS A 336 19.29 2.02 15.21
N GLN A 337 18.83 3.27 15.10
CA GLN A 337 17.82 3.82 16.00
C GLN A 337 16.51 3.02 15.92
N HIS A 338 16.03 2.73 14.71
CA HIS A 338 14.84 1.90 14.52
C HIS A 338 14.93 0.55 15.25
N LEU A 339 16.08 -0.12 15.18
CA LEU A 339 16.30 -1.39 15.87
C LEU A 339 16.35 -1.23 17.40
N LEU A 340 17.04 -0.18 17.90
CA LEU A 340 17.24 0.03 19.34
C LEU A 340 15.98 0.58 20.05
N THR A 341 15.19 1.42 19.37
CA THR A 341 13.99 2.03 19.94
C THR A 341 12.73 1.23 19.68
N PHE A 342 12.84 0.09 18.99
CA PHE A 342 11.67 -0.71 18.60
C PHE A 342 10.58 0.12 17.91
N GLN A 343 10.96 0.97 16.98
CA GLN A 343 10.06 1.90 16.29
C GLN A 343 8.83 1.22 15.66
N SER A 344 8.99 -0.04 15.20
CA SER A 344 7.87 -0.87 14.75
C SER A 344 7.09 -1.52 15.91
N GLY A 345 7.35 -1.13 17.14
CA GLY A 345 6.62 -1.56 18.34
C GLY A 345 6.55 -3.09 18.46
N VAL A 346 5.37 -3.56 18.76
CA VAL A 346 5.10 -5.00 18.98
C VAL A 346 5.39 -5.86 17.76
N LYS A 347 5.22 -5.34 16.53
CA LYS A 347 5.55 -6.06 15.28
C LYS A 347 7.01 -6.53 15.30
N MET A 348 7.93 -5.68 15.79
CA MET A 348 9.35 -6.03 15.93
C MET A 348 9.55 -7.10 17.00
N CYS A 349 8.86 -7.02 18.15
CA CYS A 349 8.97 -8.02 19.21
C CYS A 349 8.52 -9.41 18.72
N ILE A 350 7.40 -9.48 18.00
CA ILE A 350 6.90 -10.74 17.40
C ILE A 350 7.93 -11.30 16.41
N LEU A 351 8.50 -10.44 15.58
CA LEU A 351 9.50 -10.84 14.59
C LEU A 351 10.79 -11.38 15.26
N LEU A 352 11.30 -10.70 16.28
CA LEU A 352 12.47 -11.14 17.02
C LEU A 352 12.22 -12.46 17.77
N ALA A 353 11.03 -12.64 18.34
CA ALA A 353 10.62 -13.91 18.94
C ALA A 353 10.58 -15.04 17.89
N ALA A 354 10.14 -14.76 16.65
CA ALA A 354 10.17 -15.72 15.57
C ALA A 354 11.61 -16.07 15.13
N TYR A 355 12.52 -15.10 15.07
CA TYR A 355 13.94 -15.35 14.83
C TYR A 355 14.55 -16.25 15.91
N LEU A 356 14.29 -15.94 17.18
CA LEU A 356 14.77 -16.73 18.31
C LEU A 356 14.21 -18.18 18.23
N LEU A 357 12.92 -18.32 17.97
CA LEU A 357 12.28 -19.64 17.84
C LEU A 357 12.90 -20.44 16.70
N TYR A 358 13.06 -19.83 15.52
CA TYR A 358 13.69 -20.50 14.38
C TYR A 358 15.13 -20.94 14.70
N PHE A 359 15.92 -20.06 15.31
CA PHE A 359 17.30 -20.38 15.74
C PHE A 359 17.34 -21.57 16.72
N LEU A 360 16.46 -21.58 17.74
CA LEU A 360 16.42 -22.65 18.74
C LEU A 360 15.94 -23.97 18.15
N LEU A 361 15.02 -23.94 17.18
CA LEU A 361 14.54 -25.15 16.49
C LEU A 361 15.59 -25.74 15.55
N ALA A 362 16.34 -24.90 14.86
CA ALA A 362 17.29 -25.32 13.84
C ALA A 362 18.71 -25.53 14.39
N SER A 363 19.07 -24.92 15.55
CA SER A 363 20.34 -25.11 16.21
C SER A 363 20.50 -26.56 16.69
N GLY A 364 21.62 -27.17 16.38
CA GLY A 364 21.90 -28.58 16.69
C GLY A 364 21.68 -29.56 15.53
N ARG A 365 21.09 -29.10 14.43
CA ARG A 365 20.95 -29.92 13.21
C ARG A 365 21.99 -29.52 12.16
N ARG A 366 22.99 -30.32 11.94
CA ARG A 366 24.06 -30.11 10.93
C ARG A 366 23.52 -29.85 9.49
N LYS A 367 22.29 -30.30 9.18
CA LYS A 367 21.69 -30.22 7.84
C LYS A 367 20.61 -29.14 7.69
N SER A 368 20.30 -28.34 8.73
CA SER A 368 19.18 -27.40 8.68
C SER A 368 19.39 -26.21 7.73
N GLY A 369 20.66 -25.90 7.40
CA GLY A 369 20.99 -24.71 6.62
C GLY A 369 20.61 -23.39 7.32
N CYS A 370 20.34 -23.43 8.64
CA CYS A 370 19.87 -22.29 9.43
C CYS A 370 20.83 -21.09 9.31
N GLY A 371 22.13 -21.31 9.41
CA GLY A 371 23.11 -20.23 9.37
C GLY A 371 23.00 -19.37 8.11
N TRP A 372 23.13 -19.98 6.92
CA TRP A 372 23.08 -19.21 5.68
C TRP A 372 21.70 -18.58 5.42
N ARG A 373 20.59 -19.26 5.79
CA ARG A 373 19.22 -18.71 5.65
C ARG A 373 19.04 -17.47 6.50
N MET A 374 19.43 -17.53 7.77
CA MET A 374 19.37 -16.38 8.68
C MET A 374 20.27 -15.24 8.21
N THR A 375 21.52 -15.55 7.80
CA THR A 375 22.45 -14.53 7.31
C THR A 375 21.90 -13.81 6.08
N LEU A 376 21.38 -14.55 5.08
CA LEU A 376 20.78 -13.93 3.90
C LEU A 376 19.50 -13.17 4.23
N LEU A 377 18.66 -13.67 5.12
CA LEU A 377 17.45 -12.96 5.54
C LEU A 377 17.78 -11.63 6.21
N VAL A 378 18.73 -11.63 7.16
CA VAL A 378 19.18 -10.41 7.83
C VAL A 378 19.85 -9.45 6.84
N ALA A 379 20.63 -9.96 5.87
CA ALA A 379 21.24 -9.14 4.83
C ALA A 379 20.17 -8.48 3.94
N ILE A 380 19.19 -9.24 3.43
CA ILE A 380 18.08 -8.72 2.62
C ILE A 380 17.29 -7.67 3.41
N ARG A 381 16.90 -7.99 4.63
CA ARG A 381 16.25 -7.04 5.54
C ARG A 381 17.04 -5.75 5.65
N SER A 382 18.33 -5.85 6.04
CA SER A 382 19.16 -4.67 6.26
C SER A 382 19.32 -3.83 5.00
N MET A 383 19.51 -4.46 3.84
CA MET A 383 19.57 -3.76 2.55
C MET A 383 18.29 -2.98 2.24
N LEU A 384 17.12 -3.61 2.42
CA LEU A 384 15.83 -2.98 2.13
C LEU A 384 15.54 -1.83 3.11
N TRP A 385 15.80 -2.00 4.40
CA TRP A 385 15.63 -0.94 5.39
C TRP A 385 16.61 0.21 5.16
N MET A 386 17.89 -0.08 4.85
CA MET A 386 18.87 0.93 4.47
C MET A 386 18.41 1.73 3.26
N TYR A 387 17.93 1.05 2.20
CA TYR A 387 17.37 1.71 1.02
C TYR A 387 16.22 2.66 1.40
N LEU A 388 15.26 2.19 2.20
CA LEU A 388 14.12 3.01 2.61
C LEU A 388 14.54 4.25 3.41
N TYR A 389 15.53 4.12 4.30
CA TYR A 389 16.07 5.27 5.03
C TYR A 389 16.89 6.19 4.14
N MET A 390 17.62 5.67 3.16
CA MET A 390 18.33 6.52 2.20
C MET A 390 17.39 7.38 1.37
N VAL A 391 16.26 6.82 0.92
CA VAL A 391 15.25 7.56 0.12
C VAL A 391 14.19 8.26 0.98
N ASP A 392 14.26 8.17 2.30
CA ASP A 392 13.32 8.74 3.28
C ASP A 392 11.86 8.28 3.05
N ARG A 393 11.69 6.97 2.83
CA ARG A 393 10.38 6.36 2.54
C ARG A 393 10.01 5.23 3.50
N ALA A 394 10.45 5.29 4.76
CA ALA A 394 10.13 4.30 5.80
C ALA A 394 8.71 4.49 6.37
N LEU A 395 7.70 4.66 5.51
CA LEU A 395 6.30 4.84 5.87
C LEU A 395 5.64 3.50 6.23
N ASN A 396 4.63 3.50 7.11
CA ASN A 396 3.93 2.29 7.57
C ASN A 396 3.42 1.42 6.39
N ARG A 397 2.83 2.04 5.36
CA ARG A 397 2.34 1.36 4.16
C ARG A 397 3.43 0.64 3.34
N VAL A 398 4.70 0.98 3.56
CA VAL A 398 5.87 0.37 2.90
C VAL A 398 6.56 -0.64 3.83
N THR A 399 6.68 -0.31 5.11
CA THR A 399 7.41 -1.12 6.09
C THR A 399 6.60 -2.31 6.61
N THR A 400 5.28 -2.19 6.75
CA THR A 400 4.42 -3.31 7.15
C THR A 400 4.50 -4.48 6.16
N PRO A 401 4.41 -4.31 4.81
CA PRO A 401 4.67 -5.35 3.84
C PRO A 401 6.00 -6.09 4.03
N LEU A 402 7.08 -5.36 4.35
CA LEU A 402 8.38 -5.98 4.65
C LEU A 402 8.30 -6.89 5.87
N LEU A 403 7.79 -6.37 6.99
CA LEU A 403 7.73 -7.10 8.26
C LEU A 403 6.87 -8.37 8.18
N ILE A 404 5.69 -8.28 7.54
CA ILE A 404 4.79 -9.43 7.43
C ILE A 404 5.33 -10.50 6.46
N THR A 405 6.00 -10.11 5.38
CA THR A 405 6.60 -11.06 4.44
C THR A 405 7.81 -11.75 5.05
N GLU A 406 8.65 -11.03 5.78
CA GLU A 406 9.76 -11.56 6.56
C GLU A 406 9.27 -12.54 7.63
N PHE A 407 8.21 -12.19 8.36
CA PHE A 407 7.58 -13.06 9.35
C PHE A 407 7.01 -14.33 8.72
N ALA A 408 6.36 -14.24 7.56
CA ALA A 408 5.83 -15.41 6.86
C ALA A 408 6.94 -16.39 6.42
N LEU A 409 8.08 -15.86 5.99
CA LEU A 409 9.24 -16.65 5.62
C LEU A 409 9.81 -17.40 6.83
N LEU A 410 9.98 -16.71 7.98
CA LEU A 410 10.40 -17.33 9.23
C LEU A 410 9.39 -18.39 9.71
N SER A 411 8.10 -18.05 9.68
CA SER A 411 7.02 -18.97 10.09
C SER A 411 7.00 -20.24 9.25
N ALA A 412 7.19 -20.11 7.92
CA ALA A 412 7.28 -21.27 7.05
C ALA A 412 8.49 -22.16 7.39
N TRP A 413 9.65 -21.56 7.70
CA TRP A 413 10.83 -22.32 8.14
C TRP A 413 10.62 -22.97 9.52
N ILE A 414 10.01 -22.25 10.47
CA ILE A 414 9.65 -22.81 11.80
C ILE A 414 8.76 -24.05 11.63
N ILE A 415 7.72 -23.93 10.81
CA ILE A 415 6.80 -25.02 10.53
C ILE A 415 7.52 -26.21 9.89
N GLN A 416 8.40 -25.97 8.93
CA GLN A 416 9.19 -27.04 8.33
C GLN A 416 10.03 -27.76 9.37
N GLU A 417 10.73 -27.04 10.24
CA GLU A 417 11.55 -27.65 11.32
C GLU A 417 10.68 -28.44 12.31
N VAL A 418 9.50 -27.95 12.68
CA VAL A 418 8.56 -28.63 13.59
C VAL A 418 8.05 -29.94 12.99
N PHE A 419 7.59 -29.94 11.74
CA PHE A 419 6.99 -31.12 11.11
C PHE A 419 8.03 -32.13 10.56
N GLU A 420 9.26 -31.71 10.25
CA GLU A 420 10.37 -32.63 9.92
C GLU A 420 10.89 -33.37 11.16
N MET A 421 10.61 -32.88 12.38
CA MET A 421 11.02 -33.51 13.65
C MET A 421 10.21 -34.76 14.04
N GLU A 422 9.05 -35.00 13.46
CA GLU A 422 8.19 -36.15 13.83
C GLU A 422 8.78 -37.51 13.43
N GLY A 423 9.99 -37.60 12.89
CA GLY A 423 10.58 -38.83 12.36
C GLY A 423 11.92 -39.28 12.95
N THR A 424 12.64 -38.48 13.73
CA THR A 424 14.03 -38.80 14.15
C THR A 424 14.45 -38.10 15.45
N GLU A 425 14.97 -38.88 16.41
CA GLU A 425 15.77 -38.55 17.57
C GLU A 425 15.07 -38.25 18.92
N SER A 426 15.64 -38.80 19.98
CA SER A 426 15.34 -38.47 21.38
C SER A 426 15.77 -37.02 21.67
N ILE A 427 14.78 -36.12 21.75
CA ILE A 427 15.00 -34.69 22.06
C ILE A 427 15.32 -34.59 23.58
N SER A 428 16.41 -33.91 23.94
CA SER A 428 16.75 -33.71 25.37
C SER A 428 15.70 -32.79 26.05
N SER A 429 15.47 -33.02 27.35
CA SER A 429 14.54 -32.21 28.14
C SER A 429 14.86 -30.69 28.09
N ILE A 430 16.13 -30.35 28.04
CA ILE A 430 16.60 -28.95 27.91
C ILE A 430 16.17 -28.34 26.56
N GLN A 431 16.24 -29.10 25.47
CA GLN A 431 15.80 -28.63 24.17
C GLN A 431 14.28 -28.43 24.11
N ILE A 432 13.51 -29.30 24.74
CA ILE A 432 12.05 -29.17 24.88
C ILE A 432 11.72 -27.88 25.65
N MET A 433 12.38 -27.62 26.78
CA MET A 433 12.17 -26.40 27.56
C MET A 433 12.50 -25.12 26.76
N LYS A 434 13.63 -25.07 26.05
CA LYS A 434 13.99 -23.92 25.22
C LYS A 434 12.95 -23.63 24.12
N LYS A 435 12.45 -24.68 23.45
CA LYS A 435 11.42 -24.58 22.41
C LYS A 435 10.09 -24.12 22.99
N ALA A 436 9.66 -24.69 24.10
CA ALA A 436 8.44 -24.28 24.79
C ALA A 436 8.53 -22.80 25.23
N GLY A 437 9.65 -22.38 25.79
CA GLY A 437 9.88 -20.99 26.19
C GLY A 437 9.80 -20.01 25.00
N ALA A 438 10.40 -20.36 23.85
CA ALA A 438 10.35 -19.52 22.66
C ALA A 438 8.95 -19.45 22.04
N ILE A 439 8.20 -20.56 22.03
CA ILE A 439 6.79 -20.58 21.58
C ILE A 439 5.93 -19.74 22.54
N SER A 440 6.13 -19.85 23.84
CA SER A 440 5.41 -19.06 24.84
C SER A 440 5.70 -17.57 24.69
N LEU A 441 6.97 -17.20 24.41
CA LEU A 441 7.36 -15.81 24.12
C LEU A 441 6.65 -15.29 22.87
N LEU A 442 6.63 -16.06 21.79
CA LEU A 442 5.95 -15.70 20.55
C LEU A 442 4.44 -15.49 20.76
N LEU A 443 3.80 -16.36 21.52
CA LEU A 443 2.39 -16.23 21.90
C LEU A 443 2.16 -15.00 22.78
N LEU A 444 3.00 -14.77 23.78
CA LEU A 444 2.89 -13.60 24.66
C LEU A 444 3.03 -12.32 23.86
N CYS A 445 4.05 -12.21 23.00
CA CYS A 445 4.21 -11.07 22.11
C CYS A 445 3.01 -10.90 21.17
N GLY A 446 2.46 -11.98 20.62
CA GLY A 446 1.27 -11.96 19.78
C GLY A 446 0.03 -11.46 20.52
N LEU A 447 -0.24 -11.96 21.73
CA LEU A 447 -1.36 -11.52 22.57
C LEU A 447 -1.21 -10.06 23.00
N THR A 448 -0.03 -9.66 23.45
CA THR A 448 0.27 -8.27 23.79
C THR A 448 0.06 -7.37 22.58
N GLY A 449 0.54 -7.82 21.41
CA GLY A 449 0.34 -7.11 20.14
C GLY A 449 -1.12 -6.96 19.77
N THR A 450 -1.92 -8.01 19.97
CA THR A 450 -3.36 -7.95 19.73
C THR A 450 -4.02 -6.89 20.59
N VAL A 451 -3.71 -6.85 21.89
CA VAL A 451 -4.29 -5.85 22.81
C VAL A 451 -3.89 -4.45 22.41
N ILE A 452 -2.60 -4.20 22.17
CA ILE A 452 -2.09 -2.87 21.78
C ILE A 452 -2.67 -2.43 20.43
N ASN A 453 -2.69 -3.30 19.42
CA ASN A 453 -3.24 -2.96 18.11
C ASN A 453 -4.75 -2.67 18.17
N MET A 454 -5.51 -3.44 18.94
CA MET A 454 -6.96 -3.24 19.06
C MET A 454 -7.29 -1.95 19.82
N ASP A 455 -6.51 -1.60 20.84
CA ASP A 455 -6.67 -0.35 21.59
C ASP A 455 -6.31 0.86 20.72
N SER A 456 -5.14 0.86 20.11
CA SER A 456 -4.71 1.94 19.22
C SER A 456 -5.62 2.10 18.00
N THR A 457 -6.14 0.99 17.46
CA THR A 457 -7.13 1.03 16.37
C THR A 457 -8.45 1.65 16.85
N GLY A 458 -8.86 1.40 18.10
CA GLY A 458 -10.05 2.03 18.69
C GLY A 458 -9.91 3.54 18.79
N GLN A 459 -8.76 4.03 19.26
CA GLN A 459 -8.47 5.46 19.33
C GLN A 459 -8.42 6.11 17.94
N GLU A 460 -7.75 5.45 16.98
CA GLU A 460 -7.71 5.93 15.59
C GLU A 460 -9.10 5.96 14.96
N TYR A 461 -9.95 4.98 15.28
CA TYR A 461 -11.32 4.91 14.77
C TYR A 461 -12.13 6.14 15.20
N GLU A 462 -12.10 6.52 16.49
CA GLU A 462 -12.78 7.70 16.99
C GLU A 462 -12.29 8.99 16.31
N MET A 463 -10.98 9.14 16.15
CA MET A 463 -10.41 10.30 15.43
C MET A 463 -10.81 10.33 13.95
N ARG A 464 -10.95 9.16 13.31
CA ARG A 464 -11.42 9.07 11.92
C ARG A 464 -12.89 9.43 11.76
N GLU A 465 -13.73 9.07 12.71
CA GLU A 465 -15.14 9.47 12.67
C GLU A 465 -15.28 11.00 12.71
N GLU A 466 -14.51 11.68 13.57
CA GLU A 466 -14.48 13.14 13.63
C GLU A 466 -13.94 13.77 12.33
N ALA A 467 -12.79 13.30 11.84
CA ALA A 467 -12.21 13.79 10.59
C ALA A 467 -13.18 13.61 9.42
N ASN A 468 -13.80 12.43 9.32
CA ASN A 468 -14.72 12.11 8.23
C ASN A 468 -16.06 12.85 8.34
N ALA A 469 -16.53 13.19 9.53
CA ALA A 469 -17.71 14.04 9.69
C ALA A 469 -17.51 15.40 9.00
N ARG A 470 -16.32 16.00 9.13
CA ARG A 470 -15.96 17.24 8.43
C ARG A 470 -15.95 17.07 6.91
N TRP A 471 -15.30 16.00 6.42
CA TRP A 471 -15.25 15.71 4.99
C TRP A 471 -16.63 15.42 4.41
N ASN A 472 -17.49 14.74 5.15
CA ASN A 472 -18.87 14.46 4.75
C ASN A 472 -19.72 15.74 4.70
N ALA A 473 -19.52 16.71 5.61
CA ALA A 473 -20.15 18.01 5.55
C ALA A 473 -19.80 18.73 4.24
N LEU A 474 -18.50 18.79 3.90
CA LEU A 474 -18.02 19.38 2.65
C LEU A 474 -18.64 18.68 1.42
N THR A 475 -18.53 17.35 1.34
CA THR A 475 -19.03 16.62 0.18
C THR A 475 -20.55 16.70 0.03
N SER A 476 -21.28 16.80 1.15
CA SER A 476 -22.73 16.98 1.15
C SER A 476 -23.10 18.38 0.67
N TYR A 477 -22.38 19.39 1.11
CA TYR A 477 -22.54 20.77 0.66
C TYR A 477 -22.32 20.87 -0.86
N CYS A 478 -21.20 20.37 -1.37
CA CYS A 478 -20.90 20.38 -2.81
C CYS A 478 -21.98 19.66 -3.64
N ARG A 479 -22.53 18.56 -3.13
CA ARG A 479 -23.60 17.80 -3.83
C ARG A 479 -24.96 18.50 -3.82
N ALA A 480 -25.21 19.33 -2.85
CA ALA A 480 -26.47 20.09 -2.76
C ALA A 480 -26.52 21.24 -3.77
N ASP A 481 -25.39 21.68 -4.26
CA ASP A 481 -25.26 22.71 -5.29
C ASP A 481 -24.78 22.09 -6.62
N GLU A 482 -25.68 22.02 -7.58
CA GLU A 482 -25.41 21.50 -8.92
C GLU A 482 -24.89 22.59 -9.91
N GLU A 483 -24.90 23.86 -9.51
CA GLU A 483 -24.57 25.00 -10.37
C GLU A 483 -23.08 25.30 -10.38
N HIS A 484 -22.36 25.06 -9.27
CA HIS A 484 -20.95 25.38 -9.13
C HIS A 484 -20.05 24.14 -9.09
N TYR A 485 -18.81 24.36 -9.51
CA TYR A 485 -17.71 23.42 -9.31
C TYR A 485 -16.84 23.88 -8.14
N TYR A 486 -16.43 22.95 -7.27
CA TYR A 486 -15.68 23.26 -6.06
C TYR A 486 -14.21 22.81 -6.20
N SER A 487 -13.30 23.77 -6.09
CA SER A 487 -11.85 23.54 -6.10
C SER A 487 -11.31 23.62 -4.68
N ILE A 488 -10.83 22.49 -4.15
CA ILE A 488 -10.44 22.37 -2.75
C ILE A 488 -8.93 22.54 -2.62
N ASP A 489 -8.49 23.40 -1.69
CA ASP A 489 -7.08 23.51 -1.32
C ASP A 489 -6.51 22.14 -0.89
N VAL A 490 -5.33 21.81 -1.40
CA VAL A 490 -4.77 20.47 -1.21
C VAL A 490 -4.52 20.17 0.26
N TYR A 491 -3.88 21.06 1.00
CA TYR A 491 -3.61 20.80 2.42
C TYR A 491 -4.89 20.77 3.28
N SER A 492 -5.93 21.47 2.84
CA SER A 492 -7.26 21.38 3.46
C SER A 492 -7.98 20.06 3.19
N SER A 493 -7.60 19.35 2.10
CA SER A 493 -8.24 18.09 1.66
C SER A 493 -7.57 16.82 2.16
N THR A 494 -6.42 16.90 2.85
CA THR A 494 -5.63 15.71 3.19
C THR A 494 -6.01 15.08 4.51
N SER A 495 -6.17 15.89 5.56
CA SER A 495 -6.37 15.38 6.91
C SER A 495 -6.93 16.44 7.86
N TYR A 496 -7.49 15.98 8.96
CA TYR A 496 -7.82 16.80 10.13
C TYR A 496 -6.98 16.34 11.32
N HIS A 497 -6.22 17.24 11.94
CA HIS A 497 -5.27 16.94 13.03
C HIS A 497 -4.36 15.74 12.75
N GLY A 498 -3.89 15.60 11.50
CA GLY A 498 -3.01 14.51 11.08
C GLY A 498 -3.72 13.19 10.79
N VAL A 499 -5.03 13.10 10.98
CA VAL A 499 -5.84 11.94 10.61
C VAL A 499 -6.37 12.13 9.18
N PRO A 500 -6.01 11.23 8.23
CA PRO A 500 -6.46 11.35 6.85
C PRO A 500 -7.97 11.26 6.72
N TYR A 501 -8.55 12.08 5.85
CA TYR A 501 -9.93 11.86 5.40
C TYR A 501 -10.00 10.55 4.60
N SER A 502 -10.95 9.70 4.96
CA SER A 502 -11.14 8.42 4.28
C SER A 502 -12.57 7.92 4.46
N ASP A 503 -13.09 7.26 3.46
CA ASP A 503 -14.45 6.74 3.50
C ASP A 503 -14.49 5.32 4.07
N LYS A 504 -15.66 4.91 4.56
CA LYS A 504 -15.94 3.52 4.93
C LYS A 504 -15.91 2.63 3.68
N LEU A 505 -15.33 1.42 3.80
CA LEU A 505 -15.21 0.49 2.68
C LEU A 505 -16.56 0.11 2.07
N PHE A 506 -17.57 -0.07 2.93
CA PHE A 506 -18.88 -0.58 2.55
C PHE A 506 -19.97 0.48 2.56
N GLU A 507 -19.57 1.74 2.48
CA GLU A 507 -20.51 2.83 2.26
C GLU A 507 -21.21 2.65 0.91
N LYS A 508 -22.50 3.00 0.85
CA LYS A 508 -23.28 2.89 -0.40
C LYS A 508 -22.63 3.75 -1.48
N SER A 509 -22.16 3.12 -2.53
CA SER A 509 -21.76 3.82 -3.74
C SER A 509 -23.03 4.24 -4.47
N ASP A 510 -23.34 5.52 -4.43
CA ASP A 510 -24.48 6.09 -5.15
C ASP A 510 -24.16 6.44 -6.61
N ASN A 511 -22.90 6.31 -7.03
CA ASN A 511 -22.36 6.69 -8.34
C ASN A 511 -22.71 8.13 -8.78
N LEU A 512 -22.96 8.99 -7.81
CA LEU A 512 -23.20 10.38 -8.07
C LEU A 512 -21.89 11.01 -8.55
N TYR A 513 -22.00 11.71 -9.65
CA TYR A 513 -20.92 12.51 -10.18
C TYR A 513 -20.53 13.59 -9.16
N CYS A 514 -19.22 13.72 -8.90
CA CYS A 514 -18.71 14.71 -7.98
C CYS A 514 -18.42 16.02 -8.73
N ASN A 515 -19.02 17.13 -8.29
CA ASN A 515 -18.74 18.49 -8.77
C ASN A 515 -17.61 19.18 -7.98
N TYR A 516 -16.74 18.41 -7.35
CA TYR A 516 -15.59 18.94 -6.61
C TYR A 516 -14.31 18.17 -6.93
N ASP A 517 -13.18 18.83 -6.84
CA ASP A 517 -11.84 18.20 -6.91
C ASP A 517 -10.84 18.98 -6.06
N ILE A 518 -9.70 18.36 -5.78
CA ILE A 518 -8.56 19.02 -5.13
C ILE A 518 -7.70 19.73 -6.17
N CYS A 519 -7.09 20.87 -5.80
CA CYS A 519 -6.23 21.66 -6.69
C CYS A 519 -4.89 21.01 -7.03
N GLY A 520 -4.71 19.76 -6.72
CA GLY A 520 -3.48 19.00 -6.95
C GLY A 520 -3.65 17.51 -6.72
N GLY A 521 -2.60 16.85 -6.28
CA GLY A 521 -2.63 15.42 -6.06
C GLY A 521 -2.22 14.59 -7.27
N TRP A 522 -2.29 13.26 -7.13
CA TRP A 522 -1.76 12.36 -8.16
C TRP A 522 -2.66 12.22 -9.40
N ALA A 523 -3.95 12.49 -9.28
CA ALA A 523 -4.90 12.44 -10.40
C ALA A 523 -5.04 13.79 -11.12
N ALA A 524 -4.56 14.89 -10.52
CA ALA A 524 -4.66 16.22 -11.09
C ALA A 524 -4.03 16.27 -12.49
N LYS A 525 -4.67 17.02 -13.40
CA LYS A 525 -4.29 17.12 -14.82
C LYS A 525 -4.36 15.82 -15.62
N SER A 526 -4.93 14.74 -15.05
CA SER A 526 -5.17 13.52 -15.79
C SER A 526 -6.29 13.69 -16.83
N PRO A 527 -6.35 12.82 -17.86
CA PRO A 527 -7.50 12.78 -18.77
C PRO A 527 -8.83 12.58 -18.06
N LEU A 528 -8.84 11.91 -16.88
CA LEU A 528 -10.04 11.76 -16.06
C LEU A 528 -10.47 13.07 -15.42
N THR A 529 -9.54 13.83 -14.84
CA THR A 529 -9.81 15.15 -14.26
C THR A 529 -10.35 16.10 -15.33
N ARG A 530 -9.74 16.09 -16.51
CA ARG A 530 -10.23 16.89 -17.64
C ARG A 530 -11.65 16.48 -18.05
N THR A 531 -11.94 15.17 -18.13
CA THR A 531 -13.29 14.67 -18.41
C THR A 531 -14.29 15.15 -17.36
N LYS A 532 -13.92 15.12 -16.09
CA LYS A 532 -14.72 15.58 -14.96
C LYS A 532 -15.03 17.07 -15.06
N GLN A 533 -14.03 17.90 -15.27
CA GLN A 533 -14.16 19.35 -15.43
C GLN A 533 -15.08 19.71 -16.62
N LEU A 534 -14.86 19.09 -17.79
CA LEU A 534 -15.68 19.32 -18.97
C LEU A 534 -17.16 18.95 -18.77
N LYS A 535 -17.46 17.90 -18.00
CA LYS A 535 -18.84 17.54 -17.63
C LYS A 535 -19.51 18.59 -16.74
N SER A 536 -18.75 19.31 -15.93
CA SER A 536 -19.22 20.46 -15.14
C SER A 536 -19.14 21.79 -15.89
N GLY A 537 -18.89 21.78 -17.20
CA GLY A 537 -18.78 23.01 -18.01
C GLY A 537 -17.43 23.72 -17.89
N ILE A 538 -16.51 23.25 -17.05
CA ILE A 538 -15.21 23.88 -16.76
C ILE A 538 -14.22 23.57 -17.89
N LYS A 539 -13.77 24.58 -18.60
CA LYS A 539 -12.76 24.46 -19.65
C LYS A 539 -11.33 24.63 -19.12
N GLY A 540 -11.14 25.49 -18.15
CA GLY A 540 -9.90 25.75 -17.44
C GLY A 540 -10.21 26.21 -16.01
N LEU A 541 -9.52 25.64 -15.03
CA LEU A 541 -9.82 25.89 -13.62
C LEU A 541 -9.48 27.33 -13.22
N GLU A 542 -8.37 27.89 -13.76
CA GLU A 542 -7.94 29.27 -13.52
C GLU A 542 -9.04 30.28 -13.93
N GLU A 543 -9.61 30.12 -15.14
CA GLU A 543 -10.66 31.00 -15.64
C GLU A 543 -11.98 30.80 -14.90
N ALA A 544 -12.33 29.57 -14.59
CA ALA A 544 -13.58 29.24 -13.89
C ALA A 544 -13.66 29.84 -12.48
N LEU A 545 -12.52 29.91 -11.76
CA LEU A 545 -12.46 30.59 -10.48
C LEU A 545 -12.66 32.11 -10.59
N LEU A 546 -12.16 32.75 -11.67
CA LEU A 546 -12.35 34.17 -11.93
C LEU A 546 -13.77 34.52 -12.35
N THR A 547 -14.42 33.67 -13.12
CA THR A 547 -15.82 33.88 -13.57
C THR A 547 -16.84 33.50 -12.51
N GLY A 548 -16.43 32.80 -11.46
CA GLY A 548 -17.29 32.29 -10.42
C GLY A 548 -18.03 31.01 -10.77
N GLU A 549 -17.72 30.39 -11.94
CA GLU A 549 -18.18 29.04 -12.30
C GLU A 549 -17.59 27.97 -11.36
N ALA A 550 -16.40 28.23 -10.86
CA ALA A 550 -15.79 27.43 -9.80
C ALA A 550 -15.61 28.28 -8.52
N LEU A 551 -15.79 27.64 -7.39
CA LEU A 551 -15.57 28.24 -6.05
C LEU A 551 -14.38 27.56 -5.38
N PHE A 552 -13.64 28.33 -4.60
CA PHE A 552 -12.48 27.80 -3.88
C PHE A 552 -12.87 27.43 -2.45
N VAL A 553 -12.37 26.30 -1.95
CA VAL A 553 -12.71 25.81 -0.59
C VAL A 553 -11.45 25.51 0.18
N ALA A 554 -11.39 25.99 1.43
CA ALA A 554 -10.28 25.71 2.33
C ALA A 554 -10.75 25.61 3.79
N LYS A 555 -9.87 25.10 4.67
CA LYS A 555 -10.09 25.12 6.12
C LYS A 555 -10.08 26.57 6.65
N PRO A 556 -10.77 26.85 7.76
CA PRO A 556 -10.86 28.21 8.33
C PRO A 556 -9.49 28.86 8.57
N ASP A 557 -8.49 28.11 9.02
CA ASP A 557 -7.16 28.62 9.38
C ASP A 557 -6.13 28.56 8.24
N SER A 558 -6.58 28.38 7.00
CA SER A 558 -5.67 28.29 5.84
C SER A 558 -5.17 29.66 5.42
N ASP A 559 -3.85 29.82 5.24
CA ASP A 559 -3.30 31.00 4.59
C ASP A 559 -3.51 30.91 3.07
N LEU A 560 -4.35 31.77 2.54
CA LEU A 560 -4.74 31.81 1.13
C LEU A 560 -4.21 33.05 0.40
N THR A 561 -3.31 33.83 1.01
CA THR A 561 -2.71 35.04 0.40
C THR A 561 -2.08 34.74 -0.95
N TRP A 562 -1.45 33.57 -1.08
CA TRP A 562 -0.84 33.08 -2.32
C TRP A 562 -1.82 33.01 -3.52
N LEU A 563 -3.12 32.81 -3.28
CA LEU A 563 -4.10 32.70 -4.35
C LEU A 563 -4.36 34.08 -4.99
N SER A 564 -4.54 35.11 -4.17
CA SER A 564 -4.67 36.48 -4.66
C SER A 564 -3.38 36.99 -5.30
N GLU A 565 -2.21 36.69 -4.73
CA GLU A 565 -0.90 37.03 -5.29
C GLU A 565 -0.71 36.40 -6.68
N TYR A 566 -1.09 35.12 -6.85
CA TYR A 566 -1.03 34.42 -8.11
C TYR A 566 -1.83 35.14 -9.22
N TYR A 567 -3.08 35.52 -8.95
CA TYR A 567 -3.91 36.21 -9.93
C TYR A 567 -3.44 37.65 -10.19
N ASN A 568 -3.02 38.36 -9.14
CA ASN A 568 -2.49 39.73 -9.27
C ASN A 568 -1.22 39.77 -10.15
N SER A 569 -0.34 38.77 -10.03
CA SER A 569 0.87 38.68 -10.88
C SER A 569 0.54 38.51 -12.37
N ARG A 570 -0.65 38.02 -12.67
CA ARG A 570 -1.16 37.87 -14.05
C ARG A 570 -1.98 39.06 -14.54
N GLY A 571 -1.91 40.18 -13.81
CA GLY A 571 -2.62 41.41 -14.14
C GLY A 571 -4.12 41.38 -13.86
N LYS A 572 -4.57 40.43 -13.07
CA LYS A 572 -5.97 40.27 -12.65
C LYS A 572 -6.09 40.64 -11.16
N THR A 573 -6.40 41.93 -10.90
CA THR A 573 -6.61 42.38 -9.52
C THR A 573 -7.82 41.66 -8.92
N THR A 574 -7.58 40.80 -7.97
CA THR A 574 -8.62 39.99 -7.35
C THR A 574 -8.50 40.03 -5.84
N GLU A 575 -9.65 40.01 -5.19
CA GLU A 575 -9.79 39.81 -3.76
C GLU A 575 -10.52 38.48 -3.48
N LEU A 576 -10.01 37.72 -2.54
CA LEU A 576 -10.63 36.47 -2.12
C LEU A 576 -11.67 36.77 -1.02
N LYS A 577 -12.94 36.57 -1.33
CA LYS A 577 -14.05 36.84 -0.42
C LYS A 577 -14.70 35.55 0.07
N ALA A 578 -14.78 35.37 1.38
CA ALA A 578 -15.60 34.33 1.97
C ALA A 578 -17.08 34.61 1.67
N ILE A 579 -17.76 33.65 1.07
CA ILE A 579 -19.17 33.76 0.67
C ILE A 579 -20.09 32.84 1.44
N ASP A 580 -19.54 31.73 1.98
CA ASP A 580 -20.31 30.77 2.76
C ASP A 580 -19.41 29.97 3.71
N GLU A 581 -20.01 29.38 4.75
CA GLU A 581 -19.37 28.55 5.75
C GLU A 581 -20.02 27.17 5.77
N ILE A 582 -19.21 26.12 5.73
CA ILE A 582 -19.68 24.74 5.80
C ILE A 582 -19.59 24.27 7.24
N GLU A 583 -20.75 24.17 7.89
CA GLU A 583 -20.88 23.78 9.29
C GLU A 583 -21.11 22.27 9.44
N MET A 584 -20.59 21.73 10.53
CA MET A 584 -20.94 20.40 11.02
C MET A 584 -22.25 20.46 11.82
N ALA A 585 -22.79 19.30 12.16
CA ALA A 585 -24.04 19.18 12.93
C ALA A 585 -23.99 19.84 14.32
N ASP A 586 -22.80 20.03 14.88
CA ASP A 586 -22.56 20.69 16.17
C ASP A 586 -22.34 22.22 16.06
N GLY A 587 -22.45 22.79 14.85
CA GLY A 587 -22.22 24.22 14.58
C GLY A 587 -20.74 24.57 14.39
N THR A 588 -19.82 23.62 14.41
CA THR A 588 -18.40 23.87 14.14
C THR A 588 -18.17 24.10 12.64
N ILE A 589 -17.48 25.18 12.27
CA ILE A 589 -17.11 25.45 10.89
C ILE A 589 -16.04 24.44 10.45
N ALA A 590 -16.37 23.62 9.45
CA ALA A 590 -15.47 22.62 8.88
C ALA A 590 -14.61 23.21 7.76
N PHE A 591 -15.23 23.99 6.84
CA PHE A 591 -14.59 24.64 5.71
C PHE A 591 -15.24 25.99 5.41
N ILE A 592 -14.54 26.81 4.66
CA ILE A 592 -15.04 28.11 4.16
C ILE A 592 -15.01 28.07 2.63
N VAL A 593 -16.08 28.57 2.02
CA VAL A 593 -16.23 28.72 0.57
C VAL A 593 -15.87 30.15 0.19
N TYR A 594 -15.00 30.27 -0.79
CA TYR A 594 -14.49 31.55 -1.27
C TYR A 594 -14.83 31.77 -2.75
N ARG A 595 -15.05 33.03 -3.10
CA ARG A 595 -15.14 33.52 -4.48
C ARG A 595 -14.04 34.54 -4.73
N LEU A 596 -13.40 34.49 -5.89
CA LEU A 596 -12.54 35.54 -6.41
C LEU A 596 -13.42 36.66 -7.01
N GLN A 597 -13.17 37.92 -6.61
CA GLN A 597 -13.91 39.10 -7.08
C GLN A 597 -12.96 40.17 -7.59
#